data_254470ca4f3853ab86b9e36cd0f89f0f
#
_entry.id   254470ca4f3853ab86b9e36cd0f89f0f
#
_cell.length_a   1.000
_cell.length_b   1.000
_cell.length_c   1.000
_cell.angle_alpha   90.00
_cell.angle_beta   90.00
_cell.angle_gamma   90.00
#
_symmetry.space_group_name_H-M   'P 1'
#
loop_
_entity.id
_entity.type
_entity.pdbx_description
1 polymer ?
#
loop_
_entity_poly.entity_id
_entity_poly.type
_entity_poly.pdbx_seq_one_letter_code
_entity_poly.pdbx_strand_id
1 'polypeptide(L)'
;MGLSYLKMALAGAIVAGGLMSGVALAQEITVGLITKTETNPFFVKMREGAEAKAKELGLKLITAAGKFDGDNDAQVAAIENLISAGAKGFAIVPSDSKAIVPTIQKAKDAGLMVIVLDTPLDPMDAATATFATDNRKAGDLIGKWAAGTLGDKAKDASIVFLDLATNQ
;
A
#
# COMPACT_ATOMS: atom_id res chain seq x y z
N MET A 1 -72.02 52.15 -18.59
CA MET A 1 -72.02 52.67 -17.19
C MET A 1 -71.59 51.56 -16.26
N GLY A 2 -70.52 51.73 -15.53
CA GLY A 2 -70.13 50.83 -14.49
C GLY A 2 -68.64 50.48 -14.54
N LEU A 3 -67.77 51.39 -14.09
CA LEU A 3 -66.37 51.12 -13.82
C LEU A 3 -66.28 50.19 -12.61
N SER A 4 -65.63 49.04 -12.77
CA SER A 4 -65.27 48.18 -11.65
C SER A 4 -63.78 48.22 -11.43
N TYR A 5 -63.44 48.59 -10.22
CA TYR A 5 -62.07 48.78 -9.76
C TYR A 5 -61.28 47.47 -9.71
N LEU A 6 -60.17 47.43 -10.46
CA LEU A 6 -59.17 46.35 -10.41
C LEU A 6 -58.28 46.58 -9.19
N LYS A 7 -58.46 45.80 -8.14
CA LYS A 7 -57.56 45.77 -6.98
C LYS A 7 -56.41 44.85 -7.31
N MET A 8 -55.23 45.43 -7.54
CA MET A 8 -53.96 44.69 -7.57
C MET A 8 -53.62 44.21 -6.16
N ALA A 9 -53.66 42.90 -5.97
CA ALA A 9 -53.08 42.26 -4.79
C ALA A 9 -51.66 41.79 -5.19
N LEU A 10 -50.65 42.50 -4.69
CA LEU A 10 -49.22 42.13 -4.85
C LEU A 10 -48.93 41.03 -3.83
N ALA A 11 -48.92 39.77 -4.26
CA ALA A 11 -48.48 38.66 -3.43
C ALA A 11 -46.95 38.57 -3.53
N GLY A 12 -46.29 38.99 -2.46
CA GLY A 12 -44.83 38.81 -2.33
C GLY A 12 -44.48 37.35 -2.15
N ALA A 13 -43.86 36.73 -3.13
CA ALA A 13 -43.24 35.42 -3.02
C ALA A 13 -41.89 35.55 -2.28
N ILE A 14 -41.87 35.22 -1.00
CA ILE A 14 -40.65 35.05 -0.22
C ILE A 14 -40.00 33.76 -0.73
N VAL A 15 -38.99 33.89 -1.59
CA VAL A 15 -38.11 32.78 -1.93
C VAL A 15 -37.18 32.55 -0.74
N ALA A 16 -37.59 31.65 0.13
CA ALA A 16 -36.71 31.11 1.16
C ALA A 16 -35.65 30.21 0.47
N GLY A 17 -34.57 30.84 0.03
CA GLY A 17 -33.38 30.18 -0.46
C GLY A 17 -32.74 29.42 0.71
N GLY A 18 -33.15 28.16 0.91
CA GLY A 18 -32.49 27.26 1.83
C GLY A 18 -31.03 27.05 1.39
N LEU A 19 -30.11 27.66 2.12
CA LEU A 19 -28.69 27.30 2.08
C LEU A 19 -28.57 25.85 2.53
N MET A 20 -28.74 24.91 1.61
CA MET A 20 -28.26 23.55 1.79
C MET A 20 -26.74 23.64 1.81
N SER A 21 -26.18 23.92 2.98
CA SER A 21 -24.77 23.63 3.26
C SER A 21 -24.60 22.13 3.10
N GLY A 22 -24.28 21.70 1.87
CA GLY A 22 -23.87 20.34 1.60
C GLY A 22 -22.67 20.07 2.48
N VAL A 23 -22.86 19.27 3.52
CA VAL A 23 -21.77 18.66 4.26
C VAL A 23 -21.03 17.83 3.21
N ALA A 24 -19.95 18.35 2.67
CA ALA A 24 -19.03 17.58 1.86
C ALA A 24 -18.49 16.50 2.81
N LEU A 25 -19.09 15.31 2.76
CA LEU A 25 -18.50 14.15 3.38
C LEU A 25 -17.13 14.00 2.76
N ALA A 26 -16.08 14.32 3.51
CA ALA A 26 -14.72 14.07 3.08
C ALA A 26 -14.66 12.59 2.69
N GLN A 27 -14.43 12.32 1.41
CA GLN A 27 -14.34 10.96 0.91
C GLN A 27 -13.19 10.28 1.65
N GLU A 28 -13.49 9.22 2.40
CA GLU A 28 -12.50 8.48 3.18
C GLU A 28 -11.41 7.96 2.24
N ILE A 29 -10.19 8.37 2.47
CA ILE A 29 -9.05 7.97 1.65
C ILE A 29 -8.76 6.50 1.91
N THR A 30 -8.89 5.68 0.87
CA THR A 30 -8.57 4.24 0.94
C THR A 30 -7.11 4.01 0.54
N VAL A 31 -6.39 3.22 1.34
CA VAL A 31 -5.03 2.76 1.07
C VAL A 31 -4.93 1.26 1.27
N GLY A 32 -3.90 0.63 0.71
CA GLY A 32 -3.67 -0.82 0.80
C GLY A 32 -2.39 -1.20 1.54
N LEU A 33 -2.39 -2.40 2.13
CA LEU A 33 -1.17 -3.11 2.53
C LEU A 33 -1.26 -4.55 2.03
N ILE A 34 -0.26 -4.97 1.26
CA ILE A 34 -0.16 -6.33 0.72
C ILE A 34 1.13 -6.96 1.24
N THR A 35 1.02 -8.07 1.98
CA THR A 35 2.16 -8.80 2.53
C THR A 35 2.36 -10.15 1.83
N LYS A 36 3.48 -10.84 2.07
CA LYS A 36 3.71 -12.18 1.47
C LYS A 36 2.78 -13.21 2.07
N THR A 37 2.59 -13.19 3.40
CA THR A 37 1.69 -14.11 4.12
C THR A 37 0.97 -13.41 5.26
N GLU A 38 -0.10 -14.02 5.76
CA GLU A 38 -0.83 -13.51 6.93
C GLU A 38 -0.25 -13.98 8.26
N THR A 39 0.48 -15.08 8.28
CA THR A 39 0.85 -15.83 9.50
C THR A 39 2.27 -15.56 9.98
N ASN A 40 3.17 -15.09 9.11
CA ASN A 40 4.52 -14.75 9.52
C ASN A 40 4.49 -13.59 10.53
N PRO A 41 5.10 -13.76 11.73
CA PRO A 41 5.06 -12.74 12.79
C PRO A 41 5.58 -11.35 12.35
N PHE A 42 6.54 -11.30 11.43
CA PHE A 42 7.03 -10.05 10.86
C PHE A 42 5.91 -9.29 10.12
N PHE A 43 5.15 -9.97 9.25
CA PHE A 43 4.05 -9.35 8.52
C PHE A 43 2.83 -9.09 9.40
N VAL A 44 2.61 -9.89 10.44
CA VAL A 44 1.58 -9.60 11.47
C VAL A 44 1.88 -8.25 12.13
N LYS A 45 3.12 -8.02 12.56
CA LYS A 45 3.51 -6.74 13.17
C LYS A 45 3.45 -5.57 12.21
N MET A 46 3.80 -5.78 10.94
CA MET A 46 3.66 -4.76 9.89
C MET A 46 2.20 -4.34 9.71
N ARG A 47 1.28 -5.32 9.68
CA ARG A 47 -0.16 -5.07 9.55
C ARG A 47 -0.72 -4.33 10.77
N GLU A 48 -0.41 -4.78 11.99
CA GLU A 48 -0.81 -4.09 13.22
C GLU A 48 -0.37 -2.62 13.25
N GLY A 49 0.87 -2.35 12.82
CA GLY A 49 1.39 -0.98 12.71
C GLY A 49 0.65 -0.14 11.67
N ALA A 50 0.35 -0.73 10.52
CA ALA A 50 -0.39 -0.06 9.45
C ALA A 50 -1.85 0.23 9.86
N GLU A 51 -2.52 -0.72 10.53
CA GLU A 51 -3.88 -0.55 11.07
C GLU A 51 -3.94 0.58 12.11
N ALA A 52 -2.99 0.58 13.05
CA ALA A 52 -2.91 1.63 14.05
C ALA A 52 -2.71 3.01 13.42
N LYS A 53 -1.81 3.12 12.43
CA LYS A 53 -1.54 4.38 11.74
C LYS A 53 -2.68 4.83 10.84
N ALA A 54 -3.32 3.92 10.13
CA ALA A 54 -4.48 4.23 9.31
C ALA A 54 -5.63 4.79 10.18
N LYS A 55 -5.88 4.17 11.33
CA LYS A 55 -6.87 4.66 12.31
C LYS A 55 -6.52 6.06 12.83
N GLU A 56 -5.25 6.30 13.19
CA GLU A 56 -4.79 7.62 13.65
C GLU A 56 -5.03 8.71 12.59
N LEU A 57 -4.82 8.37 11.32
CA LEU A 57 -4.93 9.31 10.20
C LEU A 57 -6.34 9.38 9.60
N GLY A 58 -7.31 8.61 10.10
CA GLY A 58 -8.66 8.55 9.53
C GLY A 58 -8.69 7.98 8.12
N LEU A 59 -7.81 7.00 7.82
CA LEU A 59 -7.75 6.32 6.52
C LEU A 59 -8.47 4.98 6.58
N LYS A 60 -9.06 4.58 5.46
CA LYS A 60 -9.54 3.22 5.26
C LYS A 60 -8.39 2.35 4.76
N LEU A 61 -8.00 1.36 5.56
CA LEU A 61 -6.98 0.40 5.17
C LEU A 61 -7.62 -0.90 4.66
N ILE A 62 -7.17 -1.36 3.50
CA ILE A 62 -7.47 -2.69 2.95
C ILE A 62 -6.19 -3.52 3.05
N THR A 63 -6.24 -4.63 3.77
CA THR A 63 -5.11 -5.56 3.88
C THR A 63 -5.33 -6.80 3.04
N ALA A 64 -4.28 -7.32 2.45
CA ALA A 64 -4.27 -8.58 1.72
C ALA A 64 -2.90 -9.26 1.86
N ALA A 65 -2.87 -10.56 1.59
CA ALA A 65 -1.64 -11.33 1.59
C ALA A 65 -1.71 -12.52 0.62
N GLY A 66 -0.55 -13.05 0.25
CA GLY A 66 -0.45 -14.37 -0.36
C GLY A 66 -0.81 -15.48 0.63
N LYS A 67 -1.16 -16.64 0.12
CA LYS A 67 -1.45 -17.84 0.91
C LYS A 67 -0.16 -18.50 1.42
N PHE A 68 0.93 -18.29 0.70
CA PHE A 68 2.28 -18.79 1.01
C PHE A 68 3.33 -17.84 0.42
N ASP A 69 4.58 -17.95 0.85
CA ASP A 69 5.70 -17.22 0.23
C ASP A 69 5.82 -17.62 -1.24
N GLY A 70 5.86 -16.62 -2.13
CA GLY A 70 5.88 -16.84 -3.58
C GLY A 70 4.51 -16.81 -4.25
N ASP A 71 3.39 -16.64 -3.54
CA ASP A 71 2.05 -16.52 -4.11
C ASP A 71 1.86 -15.15 -4.80
N ASN A 72 2.48 -14.99 -5.96
CA ASN A 72 2.38 -13.77 -6.76
C ASN A 72 0.96 -13.53 -7.28
N ASP A 73 0.23 -14.59 -7.63
CA ASP A 73 -1.11 -14.48 -8.21
C ASP A 73 -2.10 -13.85 -7.23
N ALA A 74 -2.02 -14.22 -5.95
CA ALA A 74 -2.85 -13.59 -4.92
C ALA A 74 -2.50 -12.09 -4.75
N GLN A 75 -1.22 -11.71 -4.88
CA GLN A 75 -0.82 -10.31 -4.82
C GLN A 75 -1.28 -9.51 -6.04
N VAL A 76 -1.23 -10.10 -7.24
CA VAL A 76 -1.81 -9.51 -8.46
C VAL A 76 -3.29 -9.21 -8.26
N ALA A 77 -4.06 -10.20 -7.82
CA ALA A 77 -5.49 -10.02 -7.54
C ALA A 77 -5.75 -8.94 -6.47
N ALA A 78 -4.92 -8.88 -5.42
CA ALA A 78 -5.03 -7.86 -4.39
C ALA A 78 -4.81 -6.44 -4.94
N ILE A 79 -3.81 -6.24 -5.81
CA ILE A 79 -3.57 -4.95 -6.47
C ILE A 79 -4.76 -4.56 -7.35
N GLU A 80 -5.30 -5.48 -8.13
CA GLU A 80 -6.46 -5.23 -8.99
C GLU A 80 -7.70 -4.84 -8.18
N ASN A 81 -7.90 -5.48 -7.02
CA ASN A 81 -8.96 -5.12 -6.08
C ASN A 81 -8.77 -3.69 -5.53
N LEU A 82 -7.53 -3.28 -5.20
CA LEU A 82 -7.25 -1.93 -4.73
C LEU A 82 -7.49 -0.87 -5.81
N ILE A 83 -7.11 -1.15 -7.06
CA ILE A 83 -7.42 -0.28 -8.21
C ILE A 83 -8.93 -0.13 -8.33
N SER A 84 -9.68 -1.22 -8.31
CA SER A 84 -11.14 -1.25 -8.44
C SER A 84 -11.84 -0.54 -7.27
N ALA A 85 -11.27 -0.61 -6.07
CA ALA A 85 -11.77 0.09 -4.89
C ALA A 85 -11.46 1.60 -4.88
N GLY A 86 -10.74 2.11 -5.88
CA GLY A 86 -10.35 3.53 -5.96
C GLY A 86 -9.34 3.94 -4.90
N ALA A 87 -8.50 3.03 -4.45
CA ALA A 87 -7.43 3.32 -3.50
C ALA A 87 -6.49 4.40 -4.04
N LYS A 88 -5.91 5.19 -3.14
CA LYS A 88 -4.95 6.25 -3.52
C LYS A 88 -3.51 5.74 -3.57
N GLY A 89 -3.26 4.58 -3.00
CA GLY A 89 -1.96 3.93 -3.02
C GLY A 89 -1.95 2.71 -2.12
N PHE A 90 -0.84 2.01 -2.16
CA PHE A 90 -0.62 0.85 -1.29
C PHE A 90 0.87 0.63 -1.00
N ALA A 91 1.12 -0.05 0.11
CA ALA A 91 2.40 -0.63 0.42
C ALA A 91 2.36 -2.14 0.11
N ILE A 92 3.45 -2.68 -0.42
CA ILE A 92 3.55 -4.10 -0.77
C ILE A 92 4.90 -4.67 -0.40
N VAL A 93 4.90 -5.91 0.13
CA VAL A 93 6.09 -6.77 0.21
C VAL A 93 5.98 -7.79 -0.92
N PRO A 94 6.70 -7.62 -2.05
CA PRO A 94 6.56 -8.50 -3.21
C PRO A 94 6.94 -9.95 -2.91
N SER A 95 6.13 -10.89 -3.38
CA SER A 95 6.45 -12.32 -3.37
C SER A 95 7.37 -12.73 -4.52
N ASP A 96 7.33 -11.96 -5.62
CA ASP A 96 8.24 -12.09 -6.76
C ASP A 96 8.62 -10.70 -7.27
N SER A 97 9.92 -10.40 -7.23
CA SER A 97 10.47 -9.08 -7.56
C SER A 97 10.26 -8.66 -9.01
N LYS A 98 10.08 -9.61 -9.92
CA LYS A 98 9.94 -9.37 -11.37
C LYS A 98 8.52 -9.59 -11.85
N ALA A 99 7.91 -10.70 -11.48
CA ALA A 99 6.60 -11.08 -11.98
C ALA A 99 5.50 -10.10 -11.59
N ILE A 100 5.64 -9.38 -10.46
CA ILE A 100 4.66 -8.39 -10.01
C ILE A 100 4.76 -7.05 -10.75
N VAL A 101 5.89 -6.73 -11.40
CA VAL A 101 6.18 -5.42 -12.00
C VAL A 101 5.11 -4.94 -13.00
N PRO A 102 4.61 -5.77 -13.92
CA PRO A 102 3.54 -5.33 -14.84
C PRO A 102 2.28 -4.85 -14.11
N THR A 103 1.91 -5.52 -13.00
CA THR A 103 0.74 -5.14 -12.21
C THR A 103 1.01 -3.88 -11.38
N ILE A 104 2.22 -3.69 -10.87
CA ILE A 104 2.66 -2.44 -10.27
C ILE A 104 2.53 -1.27 -11.25
N GLN A 105 2.99 -1.46 -12.49
CA GLN A 105 2.86 -0.42 -13.52
C GLN A 105 1.39 -0.10 -13.81
N LYS A 106 0.54 -1.10 -13.95
CA LYS A 106 -0.92 -0.92 -14.12
C LYS A 106 -1.53 -0.09 -12.96
N ALA A 107 -1.09 -0.33 -11.72
CA ALA A 107 -1.56 0.46 -10.58
C ALA A 107 -1.09 1.93 -10.65
N LYS A 108 0.16 2.16 -11.02
CA LYS A 108 0.71 3.51 -11.21
C LYS A 108 -0.01 4.26 -12.34
N ASP A 109 -0.29 3.59 -13.45
CA ASP A 109 -1.04 4.16 -14.58
C ASP A 109 -2.49 4.51 -14.19
N ALA A 110 -3.06 3.78 -13.23
CA ALA A 110 -4.35 4.09 -12.62
C ALA A 110 -4.27 5.20 -11.55
N GLY A 111 -3.09 5.79 -11.33
CA GLY A 111 -2.86 6.92 -10.42
C GLY A 111 -2.59 6.52 -8.97
N LEU A 112 -2.31 5.26 -8.67
CA LEU A 112 -1.99 4.81 -7.32
C LEU A 112 -0.51 5.08 -6.99
N MET A 113 -0.25 5.54 -5.78
CA MET A 113 1.10 5.56 -5.22
C MET A 113 1.49 4.15 -4.77
N VAL A 114 2.67 3.67 -5.19
CA VAL A 114 3.16 2.34 -4.85
C VAL A 114 4.43 2.44 -4.01
N ILE A 115 4.36 1.96 -2.79
CA ILE A 115 5.49 1.86 -1.85
C ILE A 115 5.87 0.39 -1.72
N VAL A 116 7.11 0.07 -2.00
CA VAL A 116 7.64 -1.28 -1.81
C VAL A 116 8.36 -1.38 -0.48
N LEU A 117 8.10 -2.46 0.24
CA LEU A 117 8.66 -2.74 1.55
C LEU A 117 9.48 -4.04 1.50
N ASP A 118 10.56 -4.10 2.29
CA ASP A 118 11.37 -5.28 2.57
C ASP A 118 12.08 -5.88 1.34
N THR A 119 11.34 -6.35 0.36
CA THR A 119 11.88 -7.01 -0.85
C THR A 119 11.79 -6.05 -2.05
N PRO A 120 12.91 -5.52 -2.58
CA PRO A 120 12.90 -4.60 -3.73
C PRO A 120 12.37 -5.24 -5.00
N LEU A 121 11.82 -4.42 -5.90
CA LEU A 121 11.50 -4.84 -7.27
C LEU A 121 12.75 -4.94 -8.15
N ASP A 122 12.65 -5.67 -9.23
CA ASP A 122 13.64 -5.70 -10.30
C ASP A 122 12.94 -5.39 -11.65
N PRO A 123 13.09 -4.18 -12.19
CA PRO A 123 13.94 -3.08 -11.71
C PRO A 123 13.37 -2.32 -10.50
N MET A 124 14.26 -1.79 -9.64
CA MET A 124 13.87 -1.12 -8.39
C MET A 124 13.07 0.17 -8.59
N ASP A 125 13.27 0.87 -9.68
CA ASP A 125 12.60 2.12 -10.05
C ASP A 125 11.15 1.91 -10.54
N ALA A 126 10.70 0.67 -10.66
CA ALA A 126 9.29 0.37 -10.92
C ALA A 126 8.36 0.86 -9.81
N ALA A 127 8.84 0.95 -8.56
CA ALA A 127 8.10 1.52 -7.43
C ALA A 127 8.17 3.06 -7.39
N THR A 128 7.23 3.69 -6.66
CA THR A 128 7.32 5.11 -6.32
C THR A 128 8.41 5.36 -5.28
N ALA A 129 8.51 4.47 -4.28
CA ALA A 129 9.59 4.44 -3.30
C ALA A 129 9.77 3.01 -2.77
N THR A 130 10.97 2.70 -2.30
CA THR A 130 11.31 1.40 -1.70
C THR A 130 11.95 1.61 -0.34
N PHE A 131 11.47 0.88 0.67
CA PHE A 131 12.03 0.83 2.01
C PHE A 131 12.42 -0.61 2.32
N ALA A 132 13.70 -0.89 2.27
CA ALA A 132 14.26 -2.23 2.47
C ALA A 132 15.57 -2.17 3.26
N THR A 133 15.93 -3.29 3.86
CA THR A 133 17.27 -3.47 4.42
C THR A 133 18.30 -3.57 3.28
N ASP A 134 19.46 -2.93 3.45
CA ASP A 134 20.61 -3.18 2.59
C ASP A 134 21.18 -4.58 2.90
N ASN A 135 20.62 -5.59 2.26
CA ASN A 135 20.99 -6.99 2.49
C ASN A 135 22.43 -7.30 2.05
N ARG A 136 22.98 -6.57 1.08
CA ARG A 136 24.39 -6.69 0.70
C ARG A 136 25.28 -6.21 1.86
N LYS A 137 24.95 -5.08 2.45
CA LYS A 137 25.64 -4.56 3.62
C LYS A 137 25.52 -5.47 4.83
N ALA A 138 24.32 -6.02 5.07
CA ALA A 138 24.09 -6.99 6.15
C ALA A 138 24.95 -8.23 5.96
N GLY A 139 25.03 -8.78 4.73
CA GLY A 139 25.89 -9.91 4.40
C GLY A 139 27.38 -9.61 4.59
N ASP A 140 27.85 -8.43 4.17
CA ASP A 140 29.24 -8.00 4.39
C ASP A 140 29.57 -7.91 5.90
N LEU A 141 28.65 -7.37 6.69
CA LEU A 141 28.84 -7.22 8.13
C LEU A 141 28.91 -8.57 8.84
N ILE A 142 28.00 -9.49 8.53
CA ILE A 142 28.02 -10.82 9.18
C ILE A 142 29.22 -11.64 8.75
N GLY A 143 29.65 -11.53 7.47
CA GLY A 143 30.87 -12.17 6.99
C GLY A 143 32.11 -11.66 7.69
N LYS A 144 32.25 -10.36 7.87
CA LYS A 144 33.35 -9.75 8.63
C LYS A 144 33.35 -10.17 10.11
N TRP A 145 32.18 -10.18 10.72
CA TRP A 145 32.03 -10.64 12.11
C TRP A 145 32.46 -12.11 12.25
N ALA A 146 31.98 -12.99 11.35
CA ALA A 146 32.33 -14.41 11.37
C ALA A 146 33.85 -14.63 11.18
N ALA A 147 34.45 -13.94 10.21
CA ALA A 147 35.91 -14.03 9.98
C ALA A 147 36.69 -13.53 11.21
N GLY A 148 36.31 -12.41 11.81
CA GLY A 148 36.95 -11.89 13.02
C GLY A 148 36.79 -12.81 14.24
N THR A 149 35.62 -13.44 14.39
CA THR A 149 35.36 -14.39 15.50
C THR A 149 36.14 -15.70 15.34
N LEU A 150 36.24 -16.20 14.12
CA LEU A 150 36.98 -17.44 13.81
C LEU A 150 38.49 -17.26 13.84
N GLY A 151 39.00 -16.05 13.48
CA GLY A 151 40.41 -15.76 13.39
C GLY A 151 41.13 -16.73 12.42
N ASP A 152 42.22 -17.34 12.87
CA ASP A 152 43.01 -18.30 12.05
C ASP A 152 42.22 -19.55 11.63
N LYS A 153 41.12 -19.89 12.34
CA LYS A 153 40.24 -21.01 11.99
C LYS A 153 39.33 -20.71 10.80
N ALA A 154 39.22 -19.45 10.39
CA ALA A 154 38.33 -19.06 9.29
C ALA A 154 38.64 -19.75 7.97
N LYS A 155 39.94 -20.00 7.69
CA LYS A 155 40.41 -20.63 6.46
C LYS A 155 39.99 -22.12 6.31
N ASP A 156 39.76 -22.79 7.42
CA ASP A 156 39.36 -24.19 7.47
C ASP A 156 37.88 -24.38 7.89
N ALA A 157 37.12 -23.27 7.99
CA ALA A 157 35.73 -23.31 8.43
C ALA A 157 34.79 -23.82 7.33
N SER A 158 33.88 -24.70 7.69
CA SER A 158 32.76 -25.07 6.83
C SER A 158 31.60 -24.09 7.07
N ILE A 159 31.09 -23.48 5.99
CA ILE A 159 29.98 -22.52 6.03
C ILE A 159 28.80 -23.12 5.28
N VAL A 160 27.61 -23.05 5.89
CA VAL A 160 26.37 -23.46 5.27
C VAL A 160 25.52 -22.21 5.05
N PHE A 161 25.02 -22.03 3.83
CA PHE A 161 24.02 -21.01 3.49
C PHE A 161 22.64 -21.64 3.47
N LEU A 162 21.69 -20.97 4.12
CA LEU A 162 20.28 -21.34 4.06
C LEU A 162 19.58 -20.23 3.25
N ASP A 163 19.38 -20.51 1.98
CA ASP A 163 18.74 -19.57 1.06
C ASP A 163 17.22 -19.76 1.07
N LEU A 164 16.51 -18.66 0.74
CA LEU A 164 15.10 -18.67 0.43
C LEU A 164 14.88 -19.15 -1.02
N ALA A 165 13.76 -18.79 -1.62
CA ALA A 165 13.49 -19.08 -3.02
C ALA A 165 14.33 -18.21 -3.95
N THR A 166 14.64 -18.72 -5.15
CA THR A 166 15.51 -18.04 -6.13
C THR A 166 14.90 -16.81 -6.79
N ASN A 167 13.61 -16.58 -6.60
CA ASN A 167 12.84 -15.46 -7.13
C ASN A 167 12.64 -14.30 -6.14
N GLN A 168 13.41 -14.26 -5.07
CA GLN A 168 13.36 -13.23 -4.03
C GLN A 168 14.66 -12.45 -3.90
#